data_47ffa075c4caf561cc5ffe51831cf717
#
_entry.id   47ffa075c4caf561cc5ffe51831cf717
#
_cell.length_a   1.000
_cell.length_b   1.000
_cell.length_c   1.000
_cell.angle_alpha   90.00
_cell.angle_beta   90.00
_cell.angle_gamma   90.00
#
_symmetry.space_group_name_H-M   'P 1'
#
loop_
_entity.id
_entity.type
_entity.pdbx_description
1 polymer ?
#
loop_
_entity_poly.entity_id
_entity_poly.type
_entity_poly.pdbx_seq_one_letter_code
_entity_poly.pdbx_strand_id
1 'polypeptide(L)'
;VYKRQARSGYAVPANYYEDYYARVEKYVKNCSGVLHERKYTEYSRVILALTAIGRDPSKVAGYNLLTPLGDFEKTIWQGMNGPIWALIALDSGNYDIPKNPAAKTQATRQLYIDEIIKNQMKDGGWSLTGTGDSDVDISAMALQALAKYQDQKAVKTATDKALTYLSKAQDSNGGFASWGTTNVESVAQVIVAP
;
A
#
# COMPACT_ATOMS: atom_id res chain seq x y z
N VAL A 1 -10.20 4.75 7.99
CA VAL A 1 -10.90 5.85 8.66
C VAL A 1 -9.91 6.81 9.28
N TYR A 2 -9.09 6.42 10.27
CA TYR A 2 -8.16 7.29 11.00
C TYR A 2 -7.20 8.08 10.09
N LYS A 3 -6.62 7.44 9.06
CA LYS A 3 -5.73 8.12 8.10
C LYS A 3 -6.43 9.28 7.38
N ARG A 4 -7.68 9.09 6.94
CA ARG A 4 -8.45 10.14 6.25
C ARG A 4 -8.80 11.27 7.21
N GLN A 5 -9.26 10.97 8.41
CA GLN A 5 -9.59 11.96 9.43
C GLN A 5 -8.38 12.81 9.83
N ALA A 6 -7.22 12.19 10.08
CA ALA A 6 -6.00 12.91 10.46
C ALA A 6 -5.50 13.88 9.37
N ARG A 7 -5.81 13.63 8.09
CA ARG A 7 -5.36 14.45 6.96
C ARG A 7 -6.43 15.38 6.38
N SER A 8 -7.69 15.23 6.80
CA SER A 8 -8.81 16.01 6.26
C SER A 8 -9.02 17.36 6.94
N GLY A 9 -8.38 17.58 8.09
CA GLY A 9 -8.62 18.77 8.91
C GLY A 9 -9.97 18.80 9.64
N TYR A 10 -10.77 17.73 9.55
CA TYR A 10 -12.02 17.65 10.31
C TYR A 10 -11.75 17.57 11.82
N ALA A 11 -12.57 18.27 12.59
CA ALA A 11 -12.55 18.19 14.04
C ALA A 11 -12.89 16.76 14.50
N VAL A 12 -12.09 16.26 15.43
CA VAL A 12 -12.30 14.96 16.07
C VAL A 12 -12.43 15.18 17.58
N PRO A 13 -13.07 14.25 18.33
CA PRO A 13 -13.11 14.32 19.80
C PRO A 13 -11.71 14.49 20.41
N ALA A 14 -11.65 15.14 21.57
CA ALA A 14 -10.42 15.20 22.35
C ALA A 14 -9.87 13.79 22.60
N ASN A 15 -8.55 13.64 22.55
CA ASN A 15 -7.81 12.38 22.73
C ASN A 15 -8.12 11.28 21.69
N TYR A 16 -8.82 11.58 20.60
CA TYR A 16 -9.21 10.58 19.60
C TYR A 16 -8.02 9.80 19.01
N TYR A 17 -6.95 10.49 18.68
CA TYR A 17 -5.72 9.86 18.13
C TYR A 17 -4.85 9.24 19.20
N GLU A 18 -4.83 9.80 20.40
CA GLU A 18 -4.16 9.24 21.59
C GLU A 18 -4.80 7.91 21.98
N ASP A 19 -6.12 7.84 22.04
CA ASP A 19 -6.87 6.61 22.35
C ASP A 19 -6.66 5.54 21.27
N TYR A 20 -6.62 5.95 20.00
CA TYR A 20 -6.29 5.02 18.91
C TYR A 20 -4.86 4.48 19.08
N TYR A 21 -3.89 5.36 19.33
CA TYR A 21 -2.49 4.95 19.52
C TYR A 21 -2.33 4.00 20.71
N ALA A 22 -2.95 4.30 21.83
CA ALA A 22 -2.92 3.44 23.02
C ALA A 22 -3.48 2.03 22.74
N ARG A 23 -4.54 1.93 21.92
CA ARG A 23 -5.08 0.63 21.48
C ARG A 23 -4.10 -0.11 20.57
N VAL A 24 -3.44 0.59 19.65
CA VAL A 24 -2.41 0.00 18.79
C VAL A 24 -1.25 -0.51 19.62
N GLU A 25 -0.72 0.29 20.58
CA GLU A 25 0.37 -0.15 21.49
C GLU A 25 -0.01 -1.41 22.26
N LYS A 26 -1.22 -1.42 22.84
CA LYS A 26 -1.74 -2.58 23.57
C LYS A 26 -1.82 -3.82 22.68
N TYR A 27 -2.33 -3.65 21.45
CA TYR A 27 -2.42 -4.76 20.48
C TYR A 27 -1.05 -5.28 20.09
N VAL A 28 -0.11 -4.40 19.69
CA VAL A 28 1.25 -4.74 19.31
C VAL A 28 1.99 -5.45 20.44
N LYS A 29 1.84 -4.98 21.69
CA LYS A 29 2.39 -5.64 22.86
C LYS A 29 1.84 -7.05 23.07
N ASN A 30 0.52 -7.21 22.95
CA ASN A 30 -0.16 -8.50 23.16
C ASN A 30 0.22 -9.56 22.13
N CYS A 31 0.52 -9.15 20.87
CA CYS A 31 0.96 -10.05 19.81
C CYS A 31 2.49 -10.07 19.64
N SER A 32 3.25 -9.53 20.62
CA SER A 32 4.72 -9.49 20.59
C SER A 32 5.30 -8.91 19.28
N GLY A 33 4.64 -7.89 18.72
CA GLY A 33 5.03 -7.24 17.48
C GLY A 33 4.63 -7.98 16.19
N VAL A 34 4.06 -9.18 16.29
CA VAL A 34 3.62 -9.97 15.12
C VAL A 34 2.15 -9.69 14.84
N LEU A 35 1.87 -8.68 13.99
CA LEU A 35 0.49 -8.28 13.67
C LEU A 35 -0.25 -9.39 12.90
N HIS A 36 0.46 -10.06 12.00
CA HIS A 36 -0.06 -11.22 11.28
C HIS A 36 1.12 -11.98 10.65
N GLU A 37 1.06 -13.33 10.67
CA GLU A 37 2.15 -14.14 10.17
C GLU A 37 2.28 -14.19 8.64
N ARG A 38 1.17 -13.96 7.92
CA ARG A 38 1.09 -14.04 6.46
C ARG A 38 0.65 -12.74 5.79
N LYS A 39 -0.27 -11.97 6.40
CA LYS A 39 -0.87 -10.77 5.79
C LYS A 39 -0.03 -9.54 6.14
N TYR A 40 1.06 -9.32 5.41
CA TYR A 40 1.98 -8.22 5.69
C TYR A 40 1.42 -6.84 5.35
N THR A 41 0.32 -6.77 4.59
CA THR A 41 -0.47 -5.54 4.44
C THR A 41 -1.03 -5.02 5.77
N GLU A 42 -1.15 -5.87 6.82
CA GLU A 42 -1.54 -5.40 8.16
C GLU A 42 -0.48 -4.45 8.75
N TYR A 43 0.82 -4.75 8.55
CA TYR A 43 1.89 -3.83 8.94
C TYR A 43 1.80 -2.53 8.14
N SER A 44 1.67 -2.61 6.82
CA SER A 44 1.54 -1.42 5.95
C SER A 44 0.38 -0.52 6.38
N ARG A 45 -0.78 -1.10 6.70
CA ARG A 45 -1.97 -0.36 7.15
C ARG A 45 -1.74 0.35 8.48
N VAL A 46 -1.11 -0.32 9.45
CA VAL A 46 -0.81 0.28 10.76
C VAL A 46 0.26 1.36 10.62
N ILE A 47 1.33 1.13 9.85
CA ILE A 47 2.37 2.13 9.56
C ILE A 47 1.73 3.39 8.97
N LEU A 48 0.86 3.26 7.95
CA LEU A 48 0.17 4.39 7.34
C LEU A 48 -0.71 5.16 8.32
N ALA A 49 -1.41 4.45 9.20
CA ALA A 49 -2.26 5.08 10.21
C ALA A 49 -1.42 5.85 11.24
N LEU A 50 -0.34 5.25 11.73
CA LEU A 50 0.58 5.88 12.69
C LEU A 50 1.26 7.10 12.09
N THR A 51 1.79 7.00 10.86
CA THR A 51 2.37 8.13 10.12
C THR A 51 1.38 9.28 9.99
N ALA A 52 0.12 8.97 9.66
CA ALA A 52 -0.91 9.99 9.47
C ALA A 52 -1.26 10.77 10.76
N ILE A 53 -1.12 10.14 11.93
CA ILE A 53 -1.36 10.78 13.24
C ILE A 53 -0.07 11.28 13.91
N GLY A 54 1.06 11.29 13.17
CA GLY A 54 2.34 11.79 13.67
C GLY A 54 3.04 10.87 14.68
N ARG A 55 2.75 9.56 14.68
CA ARG A 55 3.41 8.56 15.53
C ARG A 55 4.45 7.78 14.75
N ASP A 56 5.57 7.45 15.41
CA ASP A 56 6.69 6.73 14.82
C ASP A 56 6.42 5.21 14.79
N PRO A 57 6.22 4.59 13.61
CA PRO A 57 5.95 3.16 13.50
C PRO A 57 7.17 2.28 13.83
N SER A 58 8.37 2.87 13.94
CA SER A 58 9.58 2.13 14.33
C SER A 58 9.70 1.89 15.83
N LYS A 59 8.81 2.50 16.65
CA LYS A 59 8.91 2.49 18.13
C LYS A 59 7.54 2.30 18.78
N VAL A 60 6.84 1.24 18.45
CA VAL A 60 5.50 0.96 18.99
C VAL A 60 5.59 -0.12 20.06
N ALA A 61 5.39 0.23 21.32
CA ALA A 61 5.49 -0.69 22.46
C ALA A 61 6.78 -1.52 22.49
N GLY A 62 7.91 -0.94 22.04
CA GLY A 62 9.21 -1.59 21.96
C GLY A 62 9.48 -2.38 20.66
N TYR A 63 8.56 -2.39 19.74
CA TYR A 63 8.68 -3.10 18.45
C TYR A 63 8.81 -2.13 17.28
N ASN A 64 9.60 -2.52 16.26
CA ASN A 64 9.70 -1.81 15.00
C ASN A 64 8.81 -2.48 13.95
N LEU A 65 7.69 -1.84 13.63
CA LEU A 65 6.71 -2.38 12.67
C LEU A 65 7.15 -2.28 11.20
N LEU A 66 8.26 -1.57 10.92
CA LEU A 66 8.86 -1.51 9.59
C LEU A 66 9.69 -2.77 9.28
N THR A 67 10.26 -3.44 10.30
CA THR A 67 11.15 -4.59 10.11
C THR A 67 10.52 -5.72 9.29
N PRO A 68 9.24 -6.10 9.48
CA PRO A 68 8.61 -7.13 8.66
C PRO A 68 8.61 -6.82 7.16
N LEU A 69 8.50 -5.55 6.77
CA LEU A 69 8.58 -5.13 5.36
C LEU A 69 10.00 -5.27 4.77
N GLY A 70 10.98 -5.69 5.55
CA GLY A 70 12.30 -6.13 5.09
C GLY A 70 12.33 -7.58 4.58
N ASP A 71 11.26 -8.36 4.75
CA ASP A 71 11.14 -9.73 4.23
C ASP A 71 10.36 -9.71 2.90
N PHE A 72 11.11 -9.85 1.79
CA PHE A 72 10.53 -9.74 0.46
C PHE A 72 9.51 -10.85 0.20
N GLU A 73 9.85 -12.11 0.44
CA GLU A 73 8.98 -13.25 0.14
C GLU A 73 7.67 -13.21 0.91
N LYS A 74 7.75 -12.88 2.18
CA LYS A 74 6.55 -12.77 3.01
C LYS A 74 5.68 -11.58 2.62
N THR A 75 6.30 -10.48 2.20
CA THR A 75 5.55 -9.30 1.75
C THR A 75 4.79 -9.57 0.47
N ILE A 76 5.42 -10.21 -0.54
CA ILE A 76 4.76 -10.49 -1.83
C ILE A 76 3.77 -11.68 -1.77
N TRP A 77 3.71 -12.40 -0.66
CA TRP A 77 2.81 -13.55 -0.51
C TRP A 77 1.32 -13.24 -0.75
N GLN A 78 0.90 -11.99 -0.51
CA GLN A 78 -0.49 -11.52 -0.76
C GLN A 78 -0.72 -11.05 -2.20
N GLY A 79 0.09 -11.47 -3.17
CA GLY A 79 0.02 -10.97 -4.54
C GLY A 79 0.35 -9.48 -4.61
N MET A 80 -0.22 -8.77 -5.56
CA MET A 80 0.09 -7.35 -5.81
C MET A 80 -0.20 -6.42 -4.63
N ASN A 81 -1.12 -6.75 -3.75
CA ASN A 81 -1.34 -5.97 -2.53
C ASN A 81 -0.06 -5.86 -1.65
N GLY A 82 0.77 -6.89 -1.62
CA GLY A 82 2.00 -6.90 -0.82
C GLY A 82 2.97 -5.78 -1.18
N PRO A 83 3.61 -5.83 -2.34
CA PRO A 83 4.61 -4.83 -2.74
C PRO A 83 4.01 -3.42 -2.90
N ILE A 84 2.78 -3.28 -3.39
CA ILE A 84 2.08 -2.01 -3.52
C ILE A 84 1.95 -1.32 -2.16
N TRP A 85 1.35 -1.99 -1.18
CA TRP A 85 1.12 -1.39 0.13
C TRP A 85 2.41 -1.22 0.93
N ALA A 86 3.42 -2.07 0.71
CA ALA A 86 4.74 -1.88 1.31
C ALA A 86 5.39 -0.57 0.83
N LEU A 87 5.41 -0.29 -0.48
CA LEU A 87 5.94 0.97 -1.02
C LEU A 87 5.16 2.17 -0.48
N ILE A 88 3.82 2.15 -0.56
CA ILE A 88 2.98 3.25 -0.06
C ILE A 88 3.25 3.53 1.43
N ALA A 89 3.39 2.47 2.24
CA ALA A 89 3.67 2.62 3.67
C ALA A 89 5.06 3.19 3.93
N LEU A 90 6.09 2.64 3.30
CA LEU A 90 7.47 3.10 3.44
C LEU A 90 7.65 4.55 2.97
N ASP A 91 6.99 4.92 1.88
CA ASP A 91 7.10 6.25 1.28
C ASP A 91 6.26 7.31 2.00
N SER A 92 5.28 6.90 2.79
CA SER A 92 4.42 7.82 3.54
C SER A 92 5.18 8.68 4.57
N GLY A 93 6.30 8.17 5.08
CA GLY A 93 7.18 8.85 6.01
C GLY A 93 8.66 8.81 5.58
N ASN A 94 8.96 8.45 4.32
CA ASN A 94 10.31 8.25 3.81
C ASN A 94 11.14 7.28 4.66
N TYR A 95 10.51 6.22 5.16
CA TYR A 95 11.17 5.27 6.06
C TYR A 95 12.19 4.41 5.33
N ASP A 96 13.37 4.24 5.94
CA ASP A 96 14.31 3.20 5.51
C ASP A 96 13.72 1.82 5.79
N ILE A 97 14.06 0.84 4.96
CA ILE A 97 13.70 -0.55 5.19
C ILE A 97 14.71 -1.16 6.16
N PRO A 98 14.31 -1.50 7.40
CA PRO A 98 15.24 -2.08 8.35
C PRO A 98 15.74 -3.44 7.88
N LYS A 99 16.97 -3.81 8.28
CA LYS A 99 17.47 -5.16 8.09
C LYS A 99 16.57 -6.13 8.87
N ASN A 100 16.07 -7.15 8.17
CA ASN A 100 15.31 -8.23 8.77
C ASN A 100 16.17 -9.51 8.79
N PRO A 101 16.74 -9.92 9.95
CA PRO A 101 17.60 -11.08 10.02
C PRO A 101 16.91 -12.41 9.69
N ALA A 102 15.57 -12.46 9.77
CA ALA A 102 14.78 -13.63 9.45
C ALA A 102 14.38 -13.73 7.97
N ALA A 103 14.63 -12.67 7.18
CA ALA A 103 14.29 -12.63 5.76
C ALA A 103 15.24 -13.55 4.96
N LYS A 104 14.66 -14.36 4.07
CA LYS A 104 15.43 -15.11 3.07
C LYS A 104 16.03 -14.14 2.05
N THR A 105 15.25 -13.18 1.59
CA THR A 105 15.69 -12.07 0.73
C THR A 105 15.38 -10.75 1.42
N GLN A 106 16.40 -9.97 1.72
CA GLN A 106 16.23 -8.62 2.24
C GLN A 106 15.54 -7.75 1.19
N ALA A 107 14.38 -7.21 1.51
CA ALA A 107 13.66 -6.33 0.60
C ALA A 107 14.40 -5.00 0.40
N THR A 108 14.25 -4.47 -0.80
CA THR A 108 14.58 -3.09 -1.16
C THR A 108 13.39 -2.46 -1.88
N ARG A 109 13.34 -1.13 -1.97
CA ARG A 109 12.32 -0.46 -2.78
C ARG A 109 12.36 -0.93 -4.23
N GLN A 110 13.57 -1.11 -4.78
CA GLN A 110 13.73 -1.56 -6.16
C GLN A 110 13.14 -2.96 -6.37
N LEU A 111 13.33 -3.91 -5.46
CA LEU A 111 12.71 -5.23 -5.56
C LEU A 111 11.17 -5.16 -5.58
N TYR A 112 10.56 -4.28 -4.79
CA TYR A 112 9.12 -4.07 -4.83
C TYR A 112 8.65 -3.42 -6.13
N ILE A 113 9.38 -2.42 -6.64
CA ILE A 113 9.11 -1.78 -7.93
C ILE A 113 9.20 -2.82 -9.06
N ASP A 114 10.27 -3.60 -9.09
CA ASP A 114 10.50 -4.62 -10.11
C ASP A 114 9.40 -5.69 -10.08
N GLU A 115 8.97 -6.11 -8.90
CA GLU A 115 7.87 -7.07 -8.74
C GLU A 115 6.54 -6.52 -9.25
N ILE A 116 6.23 -5.25 -8.99
CA ILE A 116 5.04 -4.60 -9.53
C ILE A 116 5.11 -4.54 -11.06
N ILE A 117 6.21 -4.05 -11.64
CA ILE A 117 6.38 -3.90 -13.09
C ILE A 117 6.32 -5.26 -13.80
N LYS A 118 6.99 -6.27 -13.24
CA LYS A 118 7.03 -7.63 -13.79
C LYS A 118 5.64 -8.26 -13.93
N ASN A 119 4.73 -7.93 -13.04
CA ASN A 119 3.37 -8.48 -13.00
C ASN A 119 2.34 -7.60 -13.74
N GLN A 120 2.78 -6.57 -14.51
CA GLN A 120 1.89 -5.79 -15.34
C GLN A 120 1.30 -6.66 -16.46
N MET A 121 -0.01 -6.61 -16.62
CA MET A 121 -0.75 -7.37 -17.60
C MET A 121 -0.57 -6.76 -19.02
N LYS A 122 -0.92 -7.54 -20.05
CA LYS A 122 -0.78 -7.11 -21.46
C LYS A 122 -1.64 -5.90 -21.83
N ASP A 123 -2.77 -5.73 -21.16
CA ASP A 123 -3.67 -4.57 -21.33
C ASP A 123 -3.18 -3.29 -20.64
N GLY A 124 -2.11 -3.40 -19.84
CA GLY A 124 -1.47 -2.30 -19.13
C GLY A 124 -1.89 -2.14 -17.67
N GLY A 125 -2.89 -2.86 -17.20
CA GLY A 125 -3.31 -2.87 -15.79
C GLY A 125 -2.60 -3.93 -14.95
N TRP A 126 -3.10 -4.14 -13.74
CA TRP A 126 -2.67 -5.20 -12.83
C TRP A 126 -3.87 -5.95 -12.26
N SER A 127 -3.69 -7.22 -11.99
CA SER A 127 -4.60 -8.04 -11.19
C SER A 127 -3.96 -8.41 -9.87
N LEU A 128 -4.77 -8.88 -8.91
CA LEU A 128 -4.27 -9.26 -7.58
C LEU A 128 -3.20 -10.36 -7.66
N THR A 129 -3.37 -11.33 -8.55
CA THR A 129 -2.52 -12.52 -8.64
C THR A 129 -1.49 -12.44 -9.77
N GLY A 130 -1.49 -11.39 -10.59
CA GLY A 130 -0.68 -11.30 -11.82
C GLY A 130 -1.20 -12.20 -12.95
N THR A 131 -2.43 -12.70 -12.86
CA THR A 131 -3.09 -13.54 -13.87
C THR A 131 -4.57 -13.15 -14.00
N GLY A 132 -5.21 -13.57 -15.10
CA GLY A 132 -6.61 -13.22 -15.42
C GLY A 132 -6.74 -11.81 -15.97
N ASP A 133 -7.86 -11.16 -15.71
CA ASP A 133 -8.15 -9.81 -16.17
C ASP A 133 -7.57 -8.77 -15.19
N SER A 134 -7.15 -7.63 -15.71
CA SER A 134 -6.74 -6.50 -14.89
C SER A 134 -7.91 -5.95 -14.08
N ASP A 135 -7.61 -5.48 -12.87
CA ASP A 135 -8.58 -4.88 -11.96
C ASP A 135 -8.27 -3.38 -11.78
N VAL A 136 -9.31 -2.57 -11.80
CA VAL A 136 -9.20 -1.11 -11.71
C VAL A 136 -8.58 -0.68 -10.38
N ASP A 137 -9.00 -1.29 -9.25
CA ASP A 137 -8.51 -0.92 -7.92
C ASP A 137 -7.04 -1.27 -7.75
N ILE A 138 -6.63 -2.48 -8.18
CA ILE A 138 -5.23 -2.92 -8.12
C ILE A 138 -4.37 -2.02 -9.01
N SER A 139 -4.85 -1.69 -10.22
CA SER A 139 -4.11 -0.82 -11.15
C SER A 139 -3.96 0.60 -10.61
N ALA A 140 -5.00 1.17 -10.03
CA ALA A 140 -4.95 2.48 -9.40
C ALA A 140 -4.00 2.51 -8.18
N MET A 141 -4.03 1.47 -7.34
CA MET A 141 -3.11 1.35 -6.22
C MET A 141 -1.65 1.17 -6.66
N ALA A 142 -1.40 0.44 -7.75
CA ALA A 142 -0.06 0.30 -8.33
C ALA A 142 0.48 1.65 -8.82
N LEU A 143 -0.35 2.48 -9.47
CA LEU A 143 0.02 3.85 -9.86
C LEU A 143 0.41 4.69 -8.65
N GLN A 144 -0.36 4.64 -7.55
CA GLN A 144 -0.03 5.34 -6.30
C GLN A 144 1.33 4.90 -5.75
N ALA A 145 1.61 3.59 -5.74
CA ALA A 145 2.88 3.05 -5.26
C ALA A 145 4.07 3.48 -6.12
N LEU A 146 3.87 3.62 -7.42
CA LEU A 146 4.90 3.96 -8.40
C LEU A 146 5.08 5.47 -8.62
N ALA A 147 4.23 6.30 -8.04
CA ALA A 147 4.19 7.74 -8.29
C ALA A 147 5.53 8.46 -8.01
N LYS A 148 6.26 8.03 -6.98
CA LYS A 148 7.56 8.63 -6.60
C LYS A 148 8.74 8.23 -7.49
N TYR A 149 8.57 7.27 -8.40
CA TYR A 149 9.66 6.62 -9.15
C TYR A 149 9.59 6.88 -10.65
N GLN A 150 8.94 7.98 -11.05
CA GLN A 150 8.71 8.35 -12.45
C GLN A 150 9.99 8.76 -13.21
N ASP A 151 11.10 8.99 -12.51
CA ASP A 151 12.43 9.17 -13.06
C ASP A 151 13.00 7.88 -13.68
N GLN A 152 12.50 6.71 -13.26
CA GLN A 152 12.85 5.42 -13.85
C GLN A 152 12.04 5.19 -15.12
N LYS A 153 12.73 5.03 -16.27
CA LYS A 153 12.09 4.79 -17.59
C LYS A 153 11.11 3.61 -17.58
N ALA A 154 11.45 2.53 -16.89
CA ALA A 154 10.60 1.34 -16.80
C ALA A 154 9.29 1.64 -16.05
N VAL A 155 9.38 2.37 -14.93
CA VAL A 155 8.23 2.82 -14.14
C VAL A 155 7.35 3.72 -14.99
N LYS A 156 7.92 4.77 -15.61
CA LYS A 156 7.16 5.68 -16.46
C LYS A 156 6.42 4.93 -17.59
N THR A 157 7.09 4.00 -18.25
CA THR A 157 6.45 3.21 -19.29
C THR A 157 5.28 2.37 -18.76
N ALA A 158 5.43 1.79 -17.57
CA ALA A 158 4.38 0.99 -16.94
C ALA A 158 3.19 1.86 -16.52
N THR A 159 3.46 3.02 -15.93
CA THR A 159 2.39 3.96 -15.51
C THR A 159 1.64 4.55 -16.69
N ASP A 160 2.31 4.91 -17.79
CA ASP A 160 1.65 5.41 -19.02
C ASP A 160 0.69 4.37 -19.61
N LYS A 161 1.07 3.07 -19.59
CA LYS A 161 0.18 1.97 -20.00
C LYS A 161 -1.02 1.84 -19.07
N ALA A 162 -0.80 1.94 -17.77
CA ALA A 162 -1.87 1.80 -16.78
C ALA A 162 -2.88 2.96 -16.85
N LEU A 163 -2.43 4.17 -17.10
CA LEU A 163 -3.32 5.31 -17.36
C LEU A 163 -4.17 5.08 -18.61
N THR A 164 -3.57 4.49 -19.66
CA THR A 164 -4.31 4.10 -20.86
C THR A 164 -5.34 3.01 -20.58
N TYR A 165 -5.01 2.02 -19.75
CA TYR A 165 -5.94 0.98 -19.30
C TYR A 165 -7.10 1.60 -18.52
N LEU A 166 -6.83 2.44 -17.51
CA LEU A 166 -7.87 3.08 -16.70
C LEU A 166 -8.79 3.98 -17.55
N SER A 167 -8.23 4.72 -18.51
CA SER A 167 -9.03 5.53 -19.44
C SER A 167 -10.01 4.70 -20.27
N LYS A 168 -9.62 3.48 -20.66
CA LYS A 168 -10.50 2.55 -21.39
C LYS A 168 -11.49 1.83 -20.47
N ALA A 169 -11.16 1.65 -19.21
CA ALA A 169 -12.00 0.99 -18.20
C ALA A 169 -13.09 1.91 -17.64
N GLN A 170 -12.99 3.22 -17.90
CA GLN A 170 -14.00 4.19 -17.48
C GLN A 170 -15.29 3.99 -18.29
N ASP A 171 -16.41 3.87 -17.61
CA ASP A 171 -17.72 3.77 -18.25
C ASP A 171 -18.23 5.13 -18.76
N SER A 172 -19.34 5.13 -19.52
CA SER A 172 -19.88 6.33 -20.17
C SER A 172 -20.37 7.41 -19.19
N ASN A 173 -20.60 7.07 -17.92
CA ASN A 173 -21.02 8.01 -16.89
C ASN A 173 -19.83 8.49 -16.02
N GLY A 174 -18.61 8.08 -16.35
CA GLY A 174 -17.39 8.43 -15.63
C GLY A 174 -17.07 7.51 -14.45
N GLY A 175 -17.84 6.44 -14.26
CA GLY A 175 -17.64 5.45 -13.21
C GLY A 175 -16.55 4.45 -13.54
N PHE A 176 -16.21 3.64 -12.52
CA PHE A 176 -15.30 2.50 -12.65
C PHE A 176 -15.89 1.28 -11.95
N ALA A 177 -15.72 0.12 -12.58
CA ALA A 177 -16.15 -1.16 -12.03
C ALA A 177 -14.94 -1.99 -11.58
N SER A 178 -15.04 -2.56 -10.40
CA SER A 178 -14.16 -3.65 -9.93
C SER A 178 -15.01 -4.89 -9.72
N TRP A 179 -14.55 -6.04 -10.18
CA TRP A 179 -15.30 -7.31 -10.14
C TRP A 179 -16.71 -7.23 -10.77
N GLY A 180 -16.83 -6.44 -11.84
CA GLY A 180 -18.09 -6.29 -12.58
C GLY A 180 -19.13 -5.39 -11.91
N THR A 181 -18.79 -4.71 -10.83
CA THR A 181 -19.71 -3.80 -10.13
C THR A 181 -19.11 -2.40 -10.09
N THR A 182 -19.82 -1.43 -10.68
CA THR A 182 -19.48 0.00 -10.55
C THR A 182 -19.71 0.44 -9.10
N ASN A 183 -18.70 1.04 -8.49
CA ASN A 183 -18.77 1.47 -7.10
C ASN A 183 -17.92 2.74 -6.85
N VAL A 184 -18.26 3.47 -5.79
CA VAL A 184 -17.61 4.74 -5.44
C VAL A 184 -16.18 4.54 -4.91
N GLU A 185 -15.88 3.37 -4.38
CA GLU A 185 -14.55 3.03 -3.88
C GLU A 185 -13.54 2.95 -5.04
N SER A 186 -13.91 2.29 -6.15
CA SER A 186 -13.08 2.22 -7.35
C SER A 186 -12.87 3.60 -7.97
N VAL A 187 -13.91 4.43 -8.04
CA VAL A 187 -13.77 5.83 -8.49
C VAL A 187 -12.79 6.59 -7.59
N ALA A 188 -12.92 6.47 -6.28
CA ALA A 188 -12.02 7.13 -5.33
C ALA A 188 -10.56 6.64 -5.46
N GLN A 189 -10.34 5.35 -5.73
CA GLN A 189 -9.01 4.81 -5.96
C GLN A 189 -8.36 5.43 -7.22
N VAL A 190 -9.12 5.53 -8.30
CA VAL A 190 -8.61 6.11 -9.56
C VAL A 190 -8.32 7.61 -9.41
N ILE A 191 -9.18 8.38 -8.72
CA ILE A 191 -8.97 9.83 -8.52
C ILE A 191 -7.66 10.13 -7.77
N VAL A 192 -7.19 9.25 -6.89
CA VAL A 192 -5.94 9.46 -6.13
C VAL A 192 -4.72 8.78 -6.75
N ALA A 193 -4.87 8.16 -7.93
CA ALA A 193 -3.80 7.41 -8.60
C ALA A 193 -2.78 8.28 -9.35
N PRO A 194 -3.20 9.32 -10.10
CA PRO A 194 -2.28 10.21 -10.84
C PRO A 194 -1.40 11.07 -9.96
#